data_7bed5a9461966f5f9f772285b769912d
#
_entry.id   7bed5a9461966f5f9f772285b769912d
#
_cell.length_a   1.000
_cell.length_b   1.000
_cell.length_c   1.000
_cell.angle_alpha   90.00
_cell.angle_beta   90.00
_cell.angle_gamma   90.00
#
_symmetry.space_group_name_H-M   'P 1'
#
loop_
_entity.id
_entity.type
_entity.pdbx_description
1 polymer ?
#
loop_
_entity_poly.entity_id
_entity_poly.type
_entity_poly.pdbx_seq_one_letter_code
_entity_poly.pdbx_strand_id
1 'polypeptide(L)'
;MAPLTDHRQGPAEAATAGVIRAPDRKVPEQSMRLGVLFSGGKDSLFACWKAMQQEEVACLITVVSRNPESYMFHTPNIRLAALQAEAAGLPLVEVETAGEKETELLDLKQALLQASEEFGIGGVVTGAILSVYQATRVQRVCHDLGLWCFNPLWHADQEAYMESLIDAGFAVIIAGVFACPFDASWLGREIDRRTLDE
;
A
#
# COMPACT_ATOMS: atom_id res chain seq x y z
N MET A 1 2.46 -50.83 -33.27
CA MET A 1 1.60 -49.62 -33.28
C MET A 1 1.11 -49.41 -31.84
N ALA A 2 1.72 -48.52 -31.12
CA ALA A 2 1.31 -48.09 -29.76
C ALA A 2 0.64 -46.71 -29.88
N PRO A 3 -0.43 -46.40 -29.15
CA PRO A 3 -1.10 -45.12 -29.26
C PRO A 3 -0.35 -44.06 -28.48
N LEU A 4 -0.20 -42.87 -29.14
CA LEU A 4 0.30 -41.63 -28.58
C LEU A 4 -0.68 -41.11 -27.52
N THR A 5 -0.21 -40.98 -26.28
CA THR A 5 -0.95 -40.31 -25.21
C THR A 5 -0.82 -38.81 -25.39
N ASP A 6 -1.91 -38.14 -25.70
CA ASP A 6 -2.10 -36.71 -25.79
C ASP A 6 -2.04 -36.10 -24.37
N HIS A 7 -0.90 -35.52 -23.99
CA HIS A 7 -0.76 -34.69 -22.81
C HIS A 7 -1.19 -33.26 -23.17
N ARG A 8 -2.50 -33.00 -23.14
CA ARG A 8 -3.02 -31.63 -23.07
C ARG A 8 -2.74 -31.08 -21.67
N GLN A 9 -1.67 -30.33 -21.58
CA GLN A 9 -1.45 -29.42 -20.45
C GLN A 9 -2.59 -28.39 -20.49
N GLY A 10 -3.40 -28.35 -19.44
CA GLY A 10 -4.37 -27.29 -19.22
C GLY A 10 -3.65 -25.91 -19.13
N PRO A 11 -4.36 -24.81 -19.38
CA PRO A 11 -3.77 -23.50 -19.29
C PRO A 11 -3.21 -23.29 -17.87
N ALA A 12 -1.91 -22.98 -17.79
CA ALA A 12 -1.27 -22.55 -16.56
C ALA A 12 -2.06 -21.34 -16.03
N GLU A 13 -2.62 -21.46 -14.82
CA GLU A 13 -3.15 -20.31 -14.09
C GLU A 13 -2.05 -19.27 -14.01
N ALA A 14 -2.22 -18.18 -14.75
CA ALA A 14 -1.34 -17.05 -14.65
C ALA A 14 -1.44 -16.53 -13.23
N ALA A 15 -0.37 -16.69 -12.47
CA ALA A 15 -0.23 -16.10 -11.15
C ALA A 15 -0.42 -14.58 -11.30
N THR A 16 -1.56 -14.09 -10.86
CA THR A 16 -1.87 -12.65 -10.81
C THR A 16 -1.02 -12.04 -9.70
N ALA A 17 0.22 -11.70 -10.04
CA ALA A 17 1.11 -11.01 -9.15
C ALA A 17 0.53 -9.63 -8.80
N GLY A 18 0.38 -9.35 -7.51
CA GLY A 18 0.20 -7.99 -6.99
C GLY A 18 -1.23 -7.46 -6.87
N VAL A 19 -2.26 -8.30 -6.95
CA VAL A 19 -3.64 -7.86 -6.72
C VAL A 19 -4.00 -8.01 -5.25
N ILE A 20 -4.32 -6.89 -4.58
CA ILE A 20 -4.97 -6.94 -3.27
C ILE A 20 -6.36 -7.51 -3.51
N ARG A 21 -6.64 -8.72 -3.03
CA ARG A 21 -8.00 -9.25 -3.02
C ARG A 21 -8.65 -8.90 -1.69
N ALA A 22 -9.81 -8.27 -1.76
CA ALA A 22 -10.66 -8.16 -0.58
C ALA A 22 -10.95 -9.57 -0.05
N PRO A 23 -10.88 -9.77 1.27
CA PRO A 23 -11.22 -11.07 1.86
C PRO A 23 -12.69 -11.41 1.58
N ASP A 24 -13.00 -12.71 1.39
CA ASP A 24 -14.36 -13.23 1.26
C ASP A 24 -15.14 -13.10 2.60
N ARG A 25 -15.14 -11.91 3.19
CA ARG A 25 -15.76 -11.64 4.47
C ARG A 25 -16.88 -10.62 4.31
N LYS A 26 -18.03 -10.88 4.92
CA LYS A 26 -19.06 -9.85 5.09
C LYS A 26 -18.53 -8.80 6.06
N VAL A 27 -18.35 -7.59 5.56
CA VAL A 27 -18.04 -6.42 6.39
C VAL A 27 -19.26 -6.16 7.30
N PRO A 28 -19.07 -5.90 8.61
CA PRO A 28 -20.19 -5.61 9.51
C PRO A 28 -21.05 -4.43 9.03
N GLU A 29 -22.36 -4.46 9.27
CA GLU A 29 -23.28 -3.37 8.88
C GLU A 29 -22.93 -1.99 9.48
N GLN A 30 -22.09 -1.95 10.51
CA GLN A 30 -21.61 -0.74 11.19
C GLN A 30 -20.11 -0.52 11.00
N SER A 31 -19.54 -1.00 9.89
CA SER A 31 -18.11 -0.76 9.61
C SER A 31 -17.86 0.71 9.27
N MET A 32 -16.68 1.20 9.68
CA MET A 32 -16.21 2.51 9.28
C MET A 32 -15.71 2.46 7.84
N ARG A 33 -16.07 3.46 7.03
CA ARG A 33 -15.50 3.62 5.69
C ARG A 33 -14.15 4.28 5.78
N LEU A 34 -13.13 3.64 5.23
CA LEU A 34 -11.73 4.07 5.33
C LEU A 34 -11.17 4.48 3.96
N GLY A 35 -10.41 5.56 3.95
CA GLY A 35 -9.46 5.87 2.87
C GLY A 35 -8.08 5.37 3.25
N VAL A 36 -7.31 4.85 2.31
CA VAL A 36 -5.94 4.38 2.56
C VAL A 36 -4.94 5.27 1.86
N LEU A 37 -4.01 5.90 2.60
CA LEU A 37 -2.85 6.57 2.00
C LEU A 37 -1.97 5.52 1.32
N PHE A 38 -1.94 5.57 -0.01
CA PHE A 38 -1.46 4.50 -0.85
C PHE A 38 -0.32 4.95 -1.75
N SER A 39 0.84 4.38 -1.55
CA SER A 39 2.03 4.64 -2.37
C SER A 39 2.37 3.50 -3.35
N GLY A 40 1.62 2.40 -3.29
CA GLY A 40 1.91 1.18 -4.05
C GLY A 40 3.09 0.37 -3.51
N GLY A 41 3.78 0.84 -2.46
CA GLY A 41 4.83 0.11 -1.77
C GLY A 41 4.27 -0.94 -0.79
N LYS A 42 5.11 -1.89 -0.39
CA LYS A 42 4.74 -3.02 0.47
C LYS A 42 3.99 -2.60 1.74
N ASP A 43 4.39 -1.47 2.36
CA ASP A 43 3.85 -1.04 3.64
C ASP A 43 2.40 -0.52 3.49
N SER A 44 2.16 0.32 2.49
CA SER A 44 0.81 0.84 2.20
C SER A 44 -0.14 -0.26 1.70
N LEU A 45 0.39 -1.21 0.91
CA LEU A 45 -0.38 -2.37 0.46
C LEU A 45 -0.79 -3.26 1.64
N PHE A 46 0.14 -3.58 2.52
CA PHE A 46 -0.14 -4.45 3.67
C PHE A 46 -1.05 -3.77 4.70
N ALA A 47 -0.87 -2.46 4.92
CA ALA A 47 -1.79 -1.69 5.75
C ALA A 47 -3.21 -1.69 5.18
N CYS A 48 -3.36 -1.53 3.86
CA CYS A 48 -4.62 -1.65 3.16
C CYS A 48 -5.26 -3.04 3.36
N TRP A 49 -4.49 -4.10 3.13
CA TRP A 49 -4.96 -5.48 3.32
C TRP A 49 -5.40 -5.75 4.75
N LYS A 50 -4.64 -5.27 5.76
CA LYS A 50 -5.05 -5.37 7.18
C LYS A 50 -6.35 -4.62 7.46
N ALA A 51 -6.52 -3.42 6.90
CA ALA A 51 -7.74 -2.64 7.05
C ALA A 51 -8.96 -3.38 6.47
N MET A 52 -8.82 -3.96 5.28
CA MET A 52 -9.86 -4.76 4.63
C MET A 52 -10.31 -5.98 5.44
N GLN A 53 -9.48 -6.46 6.38
CA GLN A 53 -9.87 -7.58 7.26
C GLN A 53 -10.90 -7.17 8.32
N GLN A 54 -11.06 -5.89 8.59
CA GLN A 54 -11.85 -5.38 9.71
C GLN A 54 -12.92 -4.38 9.28
N GLU A 55 -12.62 -3.52 8.31
CA GLU A 55 -13.42 -2.37 7.92
C GLU A 55 -13.62 -2.32 6.39
N GLU A 56 -14.49 -1.41 5.92
CA GLU A 56 -14.68 -1.14 4.50
C GLU A 56 -13.59 -0.17 4.01
N VAL A 57 -12.73 -0.60 3.10
CA VAL A 57 -11.85 0.31 2.35
C VAL A 57 -12.63 0.89 1.18
N ALA A 58 -12.98 2.17 1.27
CA ALA A 58 -13.83 2.86 0.31
C ALA A 58 -13.02 3.44 -0.88
N CYS A 59 -11.78 3.87 -0.63
CA CYS A 59 -10.90 4.39 -1.67
C CYS A 59 -9.43 4.31 -1.27
N LEU A 60 -8.55 4.38 -2.26
CA LEU A 60 -7.13 4.63 -2.10
C LEU A 60 -6.84 6.13 -2.35
N ILE A 61 -5.83 6.67 -1.69
CA ILE A 61 -5.48 8.09 -1.75
C ILE A 61 -3.99 8.20 -2.01
N THR A 62 -3.59 8.78 -3.12
CA THR A 62 -2.20 8.93 -3.53
C THR A 62 -1.86 10.42 -3.69
N VAL A 63 -0.78 10.85 -3.06
CA VAL A 63 -0.21 12.19 -3.27
C VAL A 63 1.06 12.02 -4.09
N VAL A 64 1.06 12.54 -5.32
CA VAL A 64 2.16 12.41 -6.28
C VAL A 64 3.05 13.64 -6.19
N SER A 65 4.25 13.49 -5.67
CA SER A 65 5.20 14.59 -5.58
C SER A 65 5.93 14.81 -6.90
N ARG A 66 6.00 16.08 -7.32
CA ARG A 66 6.88 16.53 -8.41
C ARG A 66 8.34 16.64 -7.99
N ASN A 67 8.58 16.74 -6.68
CA ASN A 67 9.92 16.79 -6.11
C ASN A 67 10.37 15.35 -5.73
N PRO A 68 11.43 14.82 -6.37
CA PRO A 68 11.96 13.51 -6.04
C PRO A 68 12.58 13.43 -4.63
N GLU A 69 12.82 14.57 -3.99
CA GLU A 69 13.36 14.68 -2.63
C GLU A 69 12.29 15.03 -1.59
N SER A 70 11.00 14.94 -1.92
CA SER A 70 9.91 15.15 -0.96
C SER A 70 10.07 14.19 0.23
N TYR A 71 9.96 14.75 1.43
CA TYR A 71 10.17 14.00 2.66
C TYR A 71 8.98 13.09 3.01
N MET A 72 7.78 13.44 2.53
CA MET A 72 6.57 12.67 2.83
C MET A 72 6.14 11.76 1.69
N PHE A 73 6.25 12.24 0.46
CA PHE A 73 5.58 11.63 -0.69
C PHE A 73 6.54 11.20 -1.81
N HIS A 74 7.86 11.21 -1.55
CA HIS A 74 8.78 10.59 -2.50
C HIS A 74 8.64 9.06 -2.42
N THR A 75 8.11 8.47 -3.48
CA THR A 75 7.99 7.02 -3.61
C THR A 75 8.43 6.61 -5.01
N PRO A 76 9.47 5.77 -5.12
CA PRO A 76 9.81 5.14 -6.38
C PRO A 76 8.58 4.41 -6.95
N ASN A 77 8.37 4.53 -8.27
CA ASN A 77 7.27 3.84 -8.96
C ASN A 77 5.84 4.25 -8.53
N ILE A 78 5.65 5.43 -7.95
CA ILE A 78 4.33 5.93 -7.52
C ILE A 78 3.27 5.81 -8.64
N ARG A 79 3.68 5.88 -9.91
CA ARG A 79 2.80 5.73 -11.07
C ARG A 79 2.14 4.35 -11.18
N LEU A 80 2.68 3.33 -10.49
CA LEU A 80 2.06 2.00 -10.43
C LEU A 80 0.85 1.97 -9.49
N ALA A 81 0.69 2.96 -8.61
CA ALA A 81 -0.43 3.03 -7.68
C ALA A 81 -1.79 3.00 -8.39
N ALA A 82 -1.91 3.69 -9.54
CA ALA A 82 -3.15 3.70 -10.33
C ALA A 82 -3.47 2.30 -10.90
N LEU A 83 -2.48 1.60 -11.45
CA LEU A 83 -2.65 0.23 -11.95
C LEU A 83 -3.00 -0.76 -10.83
N GLN A 84 -2.40 -0.58 -9.66
CA GLN A 84 -2.70 -1.42 -8.50
C GLN A 84 -4.11 -1.15 -7.96
N ALA A 85 -4.56 0.11 -7.95
CA ALA A 85 -5.92 0.48 -7.57
C ALA A 85 -6.95 -0.14 -8.52
N GLU A 86 -6.72 -0.05 -9.83
CA GLU A 86 -7.55 -0.68 -10.86
C GLU A 86 -7.61 -2.20 -10.68
N ALA A 87 -6.45 -2.84 -10.47
CA ALA A 87 -6.37 -4.28 -10.24
C ALA A 87 -7.08 -4.72 -8.95
N ALA A 88 -7.08 -3.86 -7.92
CA ALA A 88 -7.80 -4.09 -6.66
C ALA A 88 -9.31 -3.81 -6.77
N GLY A 89 -9.77 -3.17 -7.86
CA GLY A 89 -11.15 -2.72 -8.01
C GLY A 89 -11.54 -1.60 -7.04
N LEU A 90 -10.57 -0.80 -6.56
CA LEU A 90 -10.80 0.29 -5.63
C LEU A 90 -10.67 1.65 -6.34
N PRO A 91 -11.55 2.60 -6.02
CA PRO A 91 -11.39 3.98 -6.47
C PRO A 91 -10.06 4.59 -5.99
N LEU A 92 -9.47 5.46 -6.80
CA LEU A 92 -8.25 6.19 -6.47
C LEU A 92 -8.49 7.69 -6.49
N VAL A 93 -8.22 8.35 -5.37
CA VAL A 93 -8.06 9.80 -5.30
C VAL A 93 -6.59 10.12 -5.49
N GLU A 94 -6.26 10.87 -6.54
CA GLU A 94 -4.88 11.26 -6.84
C GLU A 94 -4.76 12.78 -6.83
N VAL A 95 -3.81 13.31 -6.06
CA VAL A 95 -3.50 14.73 -5.98
C VAL A 95 -2.01 14.94 -6.19
N GLU A 96 -1.65 15.92 -7.02
CA GLU A 96 -0.26 16.34 -7.20
C GLU A 96 0.16 17.34 -6.12
N THR A 97 1.42 17.24 -5.69
CA THR A 97 2.07 18.24 -4.83
C THR A 97 3.37 18.72 -5.45
N ALA A 98 3.73 19.97 -5.16
CA ALA A 98 5.07 20.48 -5.49
C ALA A 98 6.18 19.76 -4.68
N GLY A 99 5.80 19.11 -3.58
CA GLY A 99 6.74 18.38 -2.70
C GLY A 99 7.61 19.30 -1.85
N GLU A 100 7.13 20.50 -1.56
CA GLU A 100 7.77 21.43 -0.65
C GLU A 100 7.38 21.09 0.79
N LYS A 101 8.38 21.04 1.66
CA LYS A 101 8.20 20.70 3.07
C LYS A 101 7.13 21.58 3.72
N GLU A 102 6.23 20.97 4.49
CA GLU A 102 5.06 21.56 5.16
C GLU A 102 3.96 22.04 4.19
N THR A 103 4.27 22.58 3.01
CA THR A 103 3.26 22.97 2.01
C THR A 103 2.54 21.75 1.45
N GLU A 104 3.25 20.63 1.30
CA GLU A 104 2.68 19.34 0.87
C GLU A 104 1.57 18.80 1.81
N LEU A 105 1.48 19.33 3.05
CA LEU A 105 0.39 18.99 3.97
C LEU A 105 -0.94 19.62 3.57
N LEU A 106 -0.93 20.74 2.86
CA LEU A 106 -2.14 21.36 2.32
C LEU A 106 -2.71 20.49 1.18
N ASP A 107 -1.83 19.92 0.36
CA ASP A 107 -2.21 19.02 -0.72
C ASP A 107 -2.74 17.69 -0.15
N LEU A 108 -2.10 17.16 0.91
CA LEU A 108 -2.63 16.03 1.65
C LEU A 108 -4.04 16.32 2.21
N LYS A 109 -4.21 17.49 2.84
CA LYS A 109 -5.51 17.90 3.38
C LYS A 109 -6.58 17.96 2.29
N GLN A 110 -6.24 18.49 1.12
CA GLN A 110 -7.13 18.53 -0.03
C GLN A 110 -7.52 17.12 -0.49
N ALA A 111 -6.54 16.20 -0.60
CA ALA A 111 -6.80 14.82 -0.97
C ALA A 111 -7.75 14.10 0.01
N LEU A 112 -7.55 14.33 1.32
CA LEU A 112 -8.42 13.76 2.36
C LEU A 112 -9.83 14.38 2.35
N LEU A 113 -9.96 15.67 2.09
CA LEU A 113 -11.27 16.33 1.93
C LEU A 113 -12.00 15.75 0.73
N GLN A 114 -11.34 15.65 -0.42
CA GLN A 114 -11.92 15.04 -1.62
C GLN A 114 -12.38 13.61 -1.35
N ALA A 115 -11.55 12.79 -0.72
CA ALA A 115 -11.91 11.42 -0.36
C ALA A 115 -13.11 11.36 0.61
N SER A 116 -13.20 12.31 1.54
CA SER A 116 -14.32 12.39 2.47
C SER A 116 -15.63 12.79 1.77
N GLU A 117 -15.57 13.76 0.85
CA GLU A 117 -16.73 14.24 0.11
C GLU A 117 -17.25 13.20 -0.90
N GLU A 118 -16.34 12.53 -1.63
CA GLU A 118 -16.71 11.59 -2.68
C GLU A 118 -17.08 10.21 -2.14
N PHE A 119 -16.37 9.74 -1.12
CA PHE A 119 -16.48 8.36 -0.62
C PHE A 119 -17.00 8.25 0.80
N GLY A 120 -17.23 9.35 1.51
CA GLY A 120 -17.78 9.36 2.86
C GLY A 120 -16.89 8.65 3.88
N ILE A 121 -15.57 8.81 3.77
CA ILE A 121 -14.64 8.16 4.70
C ILE A 121 -14.74 8.80 6.10
N GLY A 122 -14.75 7.96 7.14
CA GLY A 122 -14.66 8.36 8.54
C GLY A 122 -13.26 8.25 9.14
N GLY A 123 -12.33 7.62 8.40
CA GLY A 123 -10.96 7.44 8.85
C GLY A 123 -9.97 7.20 7.71
N VAL A 124 -8.70 7.34 8.04
CA VAL A 124 -7.56 7.21 7.13
C VAL A 124 -6.59 6.17 7.67
N VAL A 125 -6.16 5.26 6.81
CA VAL A 125 -5.14 4.24 7.11
C VAL A 125 -3.82 4.67 6.49
N THR A 126 -2.72 4.49 7.22
CA THR A 126 -1.36 4.70 6.69
C THR A 126 -0.47 3.48 6.86
N GLY A 127 0.53 3.36 6.01
CA GLY A 127 1.57 2.34 6.10
C GLY A 127 2.77 2.74 6.96
N ALA A 128 2.65 3.77 7.81
CA ALA A 128 3.75 4.23 8.64
C ALA A 128 4.14 3.15 9.67
N ILE A 129 5.45 2.80 9.72
CA ILE A 129 6.01 1.81 10.66
C ILE A 129 6.74 2.52 11.80
N LEU A 130 7.75 3.34 11.50
CA LEU A 130 8.62 3.99 12.48
C LEU A 130 8.77 5.50 12.27
N SER A 131 8.26 6.04 11.17
CA SER A 131 8.40 7.46 10.86
C SER A 131 7.47 8.33 11.70
N VAL A 132 7.94 8.76 12.87
CA VAL A 132 7.23 9.73 13.72
C VAL A 132 6.88 10.99 12.92
N TYR A 133 7.78 11.42 12.04
CA TYR A 133 7.56 12.59 11.18
C TYR A 133 6.29 12.45 10.33
N GLN A 134 6.15 11.33 9.63
CA GLN A 134 4.96 11.06 8.78
C GLN A 134 3.71 10.86 9.63
N ALA A 135 3.78 9.99 10.64
CA ALA A 135 2.63 9.64 11.46
C ALA A 135 2.01 10.86 12.15
N THR A 136 2.82 11.72 12.78
CA THR A 136 2.31 12.90 13.50
C THR A 136 1.67 13.91 12.56
N ARG A 137 2.20 14.09 11.35
CA ARG A 137 1.63 15.02 10.37
C ARG A 137 0.31 14.54 9.80
N VAL A 138 0.26 13.27 9.39
CA VAL A 138 -0.99 12.69 8.90
C VAL A 138 -2.05 12.72 9.99
N GLN A 139 -1.69 12.32 11.23
CA GLN A 139 -2.61 12.35 12.36
C GLN A 139 -3.15 13.76 12.64
N ARG A 140 -2.31 14.80 12.53
CA ARG A 140 -2.73 16.18 12.71
C ARG A 140 -3.73 16.60 11.63
N VAL A 141 -3.44 16.30 10.35
CA VAL A 141 -4.35 16.64 9.24
C VAL A 141 -5.68 15.89 9.40
N CYS A 142 -5.66 14.61 9.77
CA CYS A 142 -6.87 13.85 10.07
C CYS A 142 -7.67 14.47 11.21
N HIS A 143 -7.02 14.83 12.31
CA HIS A 143 -7.65 15.49 13.46
C HIS A 143 -8.33 16.81 13.06
N ASP A 144 -7.66 17.65 12.26
CA ASP A 144 -8.19 18.93 11.76
C ASP A 144 -9.43 18.75 10.85
N LEU A 145 -9.59 17.57 10.26
CA LEU A 145 -10.72 17.19 9.41
C LEU A 145 -11.79 16.35 10.13
N GLY A 146 -11.60 16.05 11.41
CA GLY A 146 -12.49 15.17 12.16
C GLY A 146 -12.45 13.71 11.74
N LEU A 147 -11.37 13.27 11.11
CA LEU A 147 -11.15 11.90 10.65
C LEU A 147 -10.32 11.10 11.68
N TRP A 148 -10.62 9.81 11.83
CA TRP A 148 -9.75 8.90 12.53
C TRP A 148 -8.48 8.61 11.72
N CYS A 149 -7.36 8.37 12.42
CA CYS A 149 -6.09 7.98 11.78
C CYS A 149 -5.61 6.64 12.34
N PHE A 150 -5.43 5.68 11.46
CA PHE A 150 -5.03 4.31 11.81
C PHE A 150 -3.67 3.98 11.21
N ASN A 151 -2.76 3.49 12.04
CA ASN A 151 -1.43 3.03 11.65
C ASN A 151 -1.27 1.56 12.03
N PRO A 152 -1.82 0.60 11.27
CA PRO A 152 -1.86 -0.82 11.66
C PRO A 152 -0.49 -1.49 11.73
N LEU A 153 0.56 -0.82 11.23
CA LEU A 153 1.95 -1.30 11.24
C LEU A 153 2.83 -0.54 12.22
N TRP A 154 2.24 0.36 13.03
CA TRP A 154 3.03 1.22 13.90
C TRP A 154 3.82 0.44 14.94
N HIS A 155 5.14 0.66 14.99
CA HIS A 155 6.09 -0.06 15.84
C HIS A 155 6.05 -1.60 15.67
N ALA A 156 5.60 -2.10 14.51
CA ALA A 156 5.71 -3.52 14.24
C ALA A 156 7.20 -3.94 14.26
N ASP A 157 7.46 -5.09 14.88
CA ASP A 157 8.75 -5.73 14.75
C ASP A 157 9.04 -6.04 13.28
N GLN A 158 10.22 -5.65 12.79
CA GLN A 158 10.49 -5.65 11.35
C GLN A 158 10.57 -7.06 10.77
N GLU A 159 11.17 -8.00 11.50
CA GLU A 159 11.29 -9.39 11.07
C GLU A 159 9.93 -10.06 11.04
N ALA A 160 9.16 -9.99 12.15
CA ALA A 160 7.81 -10.53 12.22
C ALA A 160 6.86 -9.88 11.22
N TYR A 161 7.07 -8.60 10.89
CA TYR A 161 6.30 -7.92 9.86
C TYR A 161 6.60 -8.49 8.46
N MET A 162 7.88 -8.70 8.11
CA MET A 162 8.26 -9.28 6.83
C MET A 162 7.78 -10.72 6.69
N GLU A 163 7.88 -11.53 7.75
CA GLU A 163 7.30 -12.86 7.79
C GLU A 163 5.78 -12.84 7.55
N SER A 164 5.07 -11.89 8.19
CA SER A 164 3.63 -11.74 8.01
C SER A 164 3.23 -11.38 6.57
N LEU A 165 4.06 -10.61 5.85
CA LEU A 165 3.87 -10.32 4.43
C LEU A 165 3.97 -11.60 3.58
N ILE A 166 5.02 -12.39 3.82
CA ILE A 166 5.27 -13.64 3.10
C ILE A 166 4.13 -14.63 3.37
N ASP A 167 3.73 -14.79 4.64
CA ASP A 167 2.65 -15.71 5.05
C ASP A 167 1.28 -15.31 4.50
N ALA A 168 1.07 -14.01 4.30
CA ALA A 168 -0.14 -13.49 3.64
C ALA A 168 -0.11 -13.65 2.11
N GLY A 169 0.99 -14.18 1.55
CA GLY A 169 1.13 -14.46 0.10
C GLY A 169 1.48 -13.22 -0.73
N PHE A 170 2.05 -12.18 -0.12
CA PHE A 170 2.54 -11.03 -0.87
C PHE A 170 3.82 -11.35 -1.62
N ALA A 171 3.86 -11.06 -2.92
CA ALA A 171 5.08 -11.05 -3.71
C ALA A 171 5.71 -9.65 -3.62
N VAL A 172 6.82 -9.53 -2.91
CA VAL A 172 7.53 -8.26 -2.70
C VAL A 172 8.83 -8.27 -3.46
N ILE A 173 9.01 -7.32 -4.39
CA ILE A 173 10.21 -7.20 -5.21
C ILE A 173 11.02 -6.00 -4.74
N ILE A 174 12.33 -6.17 -4.60
CA ILE A 174 13.27 -5.10 -4.26
C ILE A 174 13.42 -4.16 -5.46
N ALA A 175 12.89 -2.95 -5.35
CA ALA A 175 12.90 -1.94 -6.43
C ALA A 175 14.03 -0.92 -6.31
N GLY A 176 14.70 -0.85 -5.16
CA GLY A 176 15.80 0.09 -4.93
C GLY A 176 16.70 -0.38 -3.79
N VAL A 177 17.97 -0.01 -3.88
CA VAL A 177 19.00 -0.30 -2.87
C VAL A 177 19.73 1.00 -2.56
N PHE A 178 19.73 1.40 -1.29
CA PHE A 178 20.22 2.72 -0.86
C PHE A 178 21.22 2.65 0.29
N ALA A 179 21.49 1.48 0.85
CA ALA A 179 22.34 1.33 2.03
C ALA A 179 23.20 0.05 1.97
N CYS A 180 24.43 0.15 2.46
CA CYS A 180 25.31 -1.01 2.73
C CYS A 180 24.66 -1.93 3.79
N PRO A 181 24.76 -3.26 3.68
CA PRO A 181 25.62 -4.02 2.76
C PRO A 181 25.00 -4.35 1.38
N PHE A 182 23.80 -3.88 1.09
CA PHE A 182 23.08 -4.22 -0.14
C PHE A 182 23.71 -3.55 -1.36
N ASP A 183 23.77 -4.27 -2.47
CA ASP A 183 24.28 -3.79 -3.75
C ASP A 183 23.27 -4.07 -4.90
N ALA A 184 23.68 -3.77 -6.13
CA ALA A 184 22.81 -3.93 -7.30
C ALA A 184 22.33 -5.37 -7.55
N SER A 185 22.98 -6.39 -6.99
CA SER A 185 22.55 -7.79 -7.13
C SER A 185 21.23 -8.10 -6.41
N TRP A 186 20.80 -7.21 -5.52
CA TRP A 186 19.54 -7.31 -4.81
C TRP A 186 18.35 -6.78 -5.62
N LEU A 187 18.61 -5.96 -6.63
CA LEU A 187 17.52 -5.39 -7.46
C LEU A 187 16.78 -6.50 -8.22
N GLY A 188 15.45 -6.45 -8.15
CA GLY A 188 14.59 -7.42 -8.81
C GLY A 188 14.43 -8.74 -8.07
N ARG A 189 15.12 -8.95 -6.94
CA ARG A 189 14.90 -10.14 -6.10
C ARG A 189 13.56 -10.06 -5.40
N GLU A 190 12.89 -11.20 -5.31
CA GLU A 190 11.71 -11.36 -4.47
C GLU A 190 12.15 -11.59 -3.01
N ILE A 191 11.43 -10.98 -2.09
CA ILE A 191 11.61 -11.18 -0.67
C ILE A 191 10.77 -12.39 -0.26
N ASP A 192 11.43 -13.53 -0.19
CA ASP A 192 10.93 -14.78 0.38
C ASP A 192 11.63 -15.09 1.71
N ARG A 193 11.30 -16.21 2.35
CA ARG A 193 11.94 -16.61 3.62
C ARG A 193 13.46 -16.75 3.49
N ARG A 194 13.96 -17.25 2.36
CA ARG A 194 15.39 -17.41 2.12
C ARG A 194 16.09 -16.04 2.00
N THR A 195 15.49 -15.12 1.25
CA THR A 195 16.03 -13.76 1.07
C THR A 195 16.00 -12.97 2.38
N LEU A 196 15.05 -13.27 3.28
CA LEU A 196 14.95 -12.65 4.60
C LEU A 196 16.07 -13.12 5.54
N ASP A 197 16.55 -14.37 5.39
CA ASP A 197 17.63 -14.96 6.20
C ASP A 197 19.04 -14.50 5.75
N GLU A 198 19.20 -13.90 4.55
CA GLU A 198 20.46 -13.38 3.99
C GLU A 198 20.79 -11.97 4.52
#